data_a4ef83507ce4c6e4a84304b0126f14a9
#
_entry.id   a4ef83507ce4c6e4a84304b0126f14a9
#
_cell.length_a   1.000
_cell.length_b   1.000
_cell.length_c   1.000
_cell.angle_alpha   90.00
_cell.angle_beta   90.00
_cell.angle_gamma   90.00
#
_symmetry.space_group_name_H-M   'P 1'
#
loop_
_entity.id
_entity.type
_entity.pdbx_description
1 polymer ?
#
loop_
_entity_poly.entity_id
_entity_poly.type
_entity_poly.pdbx_seq_one_letter_code
_entity_poly.pdbx_strand_id
1 'polypeptide(L)'
;MEPLAKKWLTQAENGLRILGDVSAALQNGTPADRTLAKIYRENRCYGSRDRQFFYLAIFAWFRWYGWIRLLPEDPAKRLLAALVADGVDPVPPAMAALAGDPNFDYPRLATPQARFQAFTGVDVTAVPLVPEWTLPMLAEGAEERYLPQLGSRSPLWVRVLPGRETSVQQEWREADLTFTPHAHIPGAFRFPNERVKFDAMKSWKAGSFEVQDLSSQCIGIAAGAQAGENWLDACAGGGGKTLQLAAMMNGKGTITVYDIRERKLDELEERAARTPYGKMIRRESEQKTYDGVLIDAPCSSSGRWRRNPDGRWALTPEQVAEINRTQWEILSRRAQQVRPGGKLVYGTCSVFAVENILTIRKFLAEHSDFELLPFVSPWTGKPTDGMLQTFPGDGDCDGSFVAVLRRKK
;
A
#
# COMPACT_ATOMS: atom_id res chain seq x y z
N MET A 1 27.38 -29.83 -18.63
CA MET A 1 26.11 -29.19 -18.22
C MET A 1 25.42 -28.70 -19.48
N GLU A 2 24.18 -29.11 -19.71
CA GLU A 2 23.42 -28.65 -20.88
C GLU A 2 23.28 -27.12 -20.87
N PRO A 3 23.25 -26.47 -22.04
CA PRO A 3 23.17 -24.99 -22.13
C PRO A 3 21.98 -24.36 -21.34
N LEU A 4 20.86 -25.09 -21.28
CA LEU A 4 19.67 -24.70 -20.52
C LEU A 4 19.90 -24.71 -19.00
N ALA A 5 20.59 -25.73 -18.48
CA ALA A 5 20.91 -25.82 -17.04
C ALA A 5 21.82 -24.67 -16.59
N LYS A 6 22.81 -24.30 -17.43
CA LYS A 6 23.69 -23.14 -17.18
C LYS A 6 22.93 -21.83 -17.11
N LYS A 7 21.93 -21.62 -17.98
CA LYS A 7 21.08 -20.42 -17.99
C LYS A 7 20.29 -20.27 -16.69
N TRP A 8 19.69 -21.34 -16.20
CA TRP A 8 18.88 -21.30 -14.98
C TRP A 8 19.72 -21.16 -13.72
N LEU A 9 20.93 -21.72 -13.71
CA LEU A 9 21.90 -21.48 -12.64
C LEU A 9 22.29 -20.01 -12.60
N THR A 10 22.63 -19.40 -13.73
CA THR A 10 22.94 -17.96 -13.82
C THR A 10 21.76 -17.10 -13.37
N GLN A 11 20.51 -17.47 -13.67
CA GLN A 11 19.32 -16.75 -13.19
C GLN A 11 19.20 -16.87 -11.65
N ALA A 12 19.44 -18.04 -11.07
CA ALA A 12 19.42 -18.25 -9.63
C ALA A 12 20.53 -17.44 -8.92
N GLU A 13 21.75 -17.47 -9.43
CA GLU A 13 22.89 -16.70 -8.92
C GLU A 13 22.65 -15.18 -8.98
N ASN A 14 22.10 -14.68 -10.09
CA ASN A 14 21.70 -13.29 -10.21
C ASN A 14 20.59 -12.94 -9.20
N GLY A 15 19.64 -13.82 -8.98
CA GLY A 15 18.60 -13.64 -7.95
C GLY A 15 19.19 -13.47 -6.56
N LEU A 16 20.14 -14.31 -6.17
CA LEU A 16 20.84 -14.20 -4.88
C LEU A 16 21.67 -12.91 -4.77
N ARG A 17 22.40 -12.55 -5.83
CA ARG A 17 23.17 -11.29 -5.86
C ARG A 17 22.24 -10.07 -5.70
N ILE A 18 21.15 -10.03 -6.47
CA ILE A 18 20.15 -8.94 -6.39
C ILE A 18 19.50 -8.91 -5.00
N LEU A 19 19.28 -10.04 -4.36
CA LEU A 19 18.81 -10.12 -2.98
C LEU A 19 19.78 -9.43 -2.01
N GLY A 20 21.08 -9.67 -2.17
CA GLY A 20 22.11 -8.97 -1.41
C GLY A 20 22.07 -7.44 -1.61
N ASP A 21 22.01 -7.00 -2.88
CA ASP A 21 21.93 -5.57 -3.23
C ASP A 21 20.68 -4.91 -2.65
N VAL A 22 19.52 -5.58 -2.71
CA VAL A 22 18.24 -5.09 -2.15
C VAL A 22 18.30 -5.05 -0.63
N SER A 23 18.86 -6.08 0.02
CA SER A 23 18.98 -6.12 1.48
C SER A 23 19.88 -4.99 2.00
N ALA A 24 21.00 -4.73 1.34
CA ALA A 24 21.89 -3.61 1.68
C ALA A 24 21.22 -2.24 1.45
N ALA A 25 20.48 -2.09 0.35
CA ALA A 25 19.73 -0.85 0.06
C ALA A 25 18.62 -0.60 1.09
N LEU A 26 17.95 -1.66 1.56
CA LEU A 26 16.90 -1.58 2.56
C LEU A 26 17.43 -1.08 3.91
N GLN A 27 18.62 -1.52 4.33
CA GLN A 27 19.29 -1.00 5.52
C GLN A 27 19.59 0.50 5.45
N ASN A 28 19.76 1.03 4.22
CA ASN A 28 19.91 2.45 3.94
C ASN A 28 18.58 3.17 3.65
N GLY A 29 17.44 2.58 3.99
CA GLY A 29 16.11 3.17 3.86
C GLY A 29 15.53 3.17 2.44
N THR A 30 16.14 2.44 1.49
CA THR A 30 15.60 2.34 0.12
C THR A 30 14.74 1.09 -0.01
N PRO A 31 13.43 1.21 -0.31
CA PRO A 31 12.53 0.07 -0.47
C PRO A 31 12.93 -0.88 -1.61
N ALA A 32 12.56 -2.15 -1.47
CA ALA A 32 12.91 -3.21 -2.41
C ALA A 32 12.42 -2.95 -3.84
N ASP A 33 11.20 -2.43 -4.00
CA ASP A 33 10.61 -2.10 -5.30
C ASP A 33 11.41 -1.03 -6.05
N ARG A 34 11.89 0.02 -5.33
CA ARG A 34 12.72 1.08 -5.91
C ARG A 34 14.10 0.58 -6.30
N THR A 35 14.70 -0.25 -5.46
CA THR A 35 16.01 -0.86 -5.74
C THR A 35 15.92 -1.77 -6.97
N LEU A 36 14.89 -2.62 -7.06
CA LEU A 36 14.64 -3.45 -8.24
C LEU A 36 14.43 -2.61 -9.51
N ALA A 37 13.63 -1.55 -9.42
CA ALA A 37 13.39 -0.66 -10.55
C ALA A 37 14.69 0.02 -11.05
N LYS A 38 15.60 0.38 -10.13
CA LYS A 38 16.94 0.90 -10.46
C LYS A 38 17.77 -0.17 -11.15
N ILE A 39 17.89 -1.36 -10.56
CA ILE A 39 18.65 -2.49 -11.12
C ILE A 39 18.17 -2.82 -12.54
N TYR A 40 16.85 -2.83 -12.78
CA TYR A 40 16.31 -3.13 -14.12
C TYR A 40 16.56 -2.05 -15.17
N ARG A 41 16.70 -0.79 -14.76
CA ARG A 41 17.11 0.31 -15.67
C ARG A 41 18.57 0.24 -16.05
N GLU A 42 19.42 -0.12 -15.10
CA GLU A 42 20.86 -0.22 -15.26
C GLU A 42 21.27 -1.51 -15.99
N ASN A 43 20.47 -2.58 -15.88
CA ASN A 43 20.76 -3.88 -16.49
C ASN A 43 19.66 -4.29 -17.48
N ARG A 44 19.72 -3.71 -18.68
CA ARG A 44 18.75 -3.97 -19.76
C ARG A 44 18.80 -5.41 -20.31
N CYS A 45 19.85 -6.17 -20.02
CA CYS A 45 19.99 -7.57 -20.40
C CYS A 45 19.01 -8.50 -19.71
N TYR A 46 18.44 -8.12 -18.55
CA TYR A 46 17.43 -8.91 -17.87
C TYR A 46 16.11 -8.89 -18.63
N GLY A 47 15.73 -10.04 -19.19
CA GLY A 47 14.48 -10.25 -19.88
C GLY A 47 13.25 -10.27 -18.92
N SER A 48 12.07 -10.38 -19.50
CA SER A 48 10.82 -10.41 -18.72
C SER A 48 10.77 -11.57 -17.72
N ARG A 49 11.26 -12.75 -18.11
CA ARG A 49 11.32 -13.95 -17.25
C ARG A 49 12.28 -13.77 -16.07
N ASP A 50 13.45 -13.14 -16.31
CA ASP A 50 14.41 -12.86 -15.25
C ASP A 50 13.82 -11.90 -14.23
N ARG A 51 13.24 -10.79 -14.71
CA ARG A 51 12.59 -9.79 -13.84
C ARG A 51 11.42 -10.38 -13.05
N GLN A 52 10.68 -11.31 -13.63
CA GLN A 52 9.59 -11.99 -12.94
C GLN A 52 10.16 -12.88 -11.82
N PHE A 53 11.19 -13.68 -12.09
CA PHE A 53 11.81 -14.52 -11.07
C PHE A 53 12.44 -13.68 -9.95
N PHE A 54 13.20 -12.64 -10.28
CA PHE A 54 13.82 -11.76 -9.27
C PHE A 54 12.77 -11.10 -8.37
N TYR A 55 11.68 -10.63 -8.95
CA TYR A 55 10.58 -10.08 -8.17
C TYR A 55 9.99 -11.13 -7.21
N LEU A 56 9.68 -12.32 -7.72
CA LEU A 56 9.17 -13.43 -6.89
C LEU A 56 10.14 -13.77 -5.75
N ALA A 57 11.41 -13.93 -6.06
CA ALA A 57 12.45 -14.28 -5.09
C ALA A 57 12.59 -13.25 -3.98
N ILE A 58 12.71 -11.96 -4.35
CA ILE A 58 12.90 -10.86 -3.38
C ILE A 58 11.68 -10.71 -2.47
N PHE A 59 10.47 -10.69 -3.05
CA PHE A 59 9.25 -10.50 -2.23
C PHE A 59 8.88 -11.76 -1.42
N ALA A 60 9.19 -12.97 -1.90
CA ALA A 60 9.07 -14.19 -1.10
C ALA A 60 10.05 -14.17 0.07
N TRP A 61 11.31 -13.79 -0.15
CA TRP A 61 12.30 -13.66 0.92
C TRP A 61 11.81 -12.79 2.06
N PHE A 62 11.38 -11.57 1.77
CA PHE A 62 10.93 -10.64 2.81
C PHE A 62 9.58 -11.04 3.41
N ARG A 63 8.68 -11.67 2.64
CA ARG A 63 7.41 -12.17 3.16
C ARG A 63 7.60 -13.24 4.22
N TRP A 64 8.52 -14.13 4.00
CA TRP A 64 8.79 -15.27 4.87
C TRP A 64 10.04 -15.10 5.73
N TYR A 65 10.62 -13.91 5.80
CA TYR A 65 11.87 -13.67 6.54
C TYR A 65 11.77 -14.07 8.02
N GLY A 66 10.61 -13.87 8.66
CA GLY A 66 10.38 -14.32 10.03
C GLY A 66 10.63 -15.81 10.24
N TRP A 67 10.37 -16.64 9.21
CA TRP A 67 10.57 -18.10 9.26
C TRP A 67 11.94 -18.52 8.77
N ILE A 68 12.37 -18.01 7.61
CA ILE A 68 13.65 -18.44 7.00
C ILE A 68 14.87 -18.04 7.83
N ARG A 69 14.77 -17.02 8.68
CA ARG A 69 15.84 -16.65 9.61
C ARG A 69 16.17 -17.73 10.66
N LEU A 70 15.24 -18.67 10.90
CA LEU A 70 15.43 -19.83 11.77
C LEU A 70 16.29 -20.92 11.14
N LEU A 71 16.46 -20.89 9.83
CA LEU A 71 17.29 -21.84 9.10
C LEU A 71 18.79 -21.42 9.18
N PRO A 72 19.72 -22.38 8.94
CA PRO A 72 21.16 -22.07 8.82
C PRO A 72 21.42 -20.92 7.84
N GLU A 73 22.54 -20.22 8.00
CA GLU A 73 22.94 -19.07 7.18
C GLU A 73 23.42 -19.48 5.78
N ASP A 74 22.50 -20.04 5.00
CA ASP A 74 22.69 -20.39 3.58
C ASP A 74 21.64 -19.63 2.77
N PRO A 75 22.00 -18.56 2.05
CA PRO A 75 21.04 -17.73 1.32
C PRO A 75 20.27 -18.53 0.25
N ALA A 76 20.88 -19.51 -0.39
CA ALA A 76 20.23 -20.32 -1.42
C ALA A 76 19.14 -21.22 -0.80
N LYS A 77 19.44 -21.89 0.30
CA LYS A 77 18.48 -22.74 1.03
C LYS A 77 17.36 -21.90 1.64
N ARG A 78 17.68 -20.74 2.25
CA ARG A 78 16.68 -19.79 2.79
C ARG A 78 15.76 -19.28 1.69
N LEU A 79 16.29 -18.89 0.53
CA LEU A 79 15.49 -18.42 -0.60
C LEU A 79 14.58 -19.52 -1.14
N LEU A 80 15.11 -20.74 -1.28
CA LEU A 80 14.33 -21.90 -1.72
C LEU A 80 13.16 -22.17 -0.75
N ALA A 81 13.43 -22.18 0.57
CA ALA A 81 12.40 -22.33 1.60
C ALA A 81 11.33 -21.21 1.55
N ALA A 82 11.74 -19.96 1.30
CA ALA A 82 10.81 -18.85 1.11
C ALA A 82 9.90 -19.04 -0.11
N LEU A 83 10.45 -19.49 -1.24
CA LEU A 83 9.68 -19.75 -2.46
C LEU A 83 8.72 -20.94 -2.30
N VAL A 84 9.11 -21.98 -1.55
CA VAL A 84 8.24 -23.10 -1.18
C VAL A 84 7.10 -22.64 -0.28
N ALA A 85 7.38 -21.85 0.74
CA ALA A 85 6.36 -21.28 1.60
C ALA A 85 5.37 -20.38 0.83
N ASP A 86 5.89 -19.60 -0.14
CA ASP A 86 5.08 -18.72 -1.02
C ASP A 86 4.16 -19.50 -1.97
N GLY A 87 4.41 -20.81 -2.13
CA GLY A 87 3.59 -21.69 -2.99
C GLY A 87 3.74 -21.36 -4.46
N VAL A 88 4.97 -21.09 -4.91
CA VAL A 88 5.24 -20.72 -6.30
C VAL A 88 4.97 -21.90 -7.25
N ASP A 89 3.96 -21.76 -8.10
CA ASP A 89 3.52 -22.76 -9.05
C ASP A 89 3.21 -22.11 -10.42
N PRO A 90 3.68 -22.68 -11.55
CA PRO A 90 4.62 -23.81 -11.65
C PRO A 90 6.00 -23.49 -11.07
N VAL A 91 6.76 -24.52 -10.67
CA VAL A 91 8.13 -24.41 -10.15
C VAL A 91 9.03 -23.79 -11.22
N PRO A 92 9.60 -22.58 -10.97
CA PRO A 92 10.54 -22.00 -11.93
C PRO A 92 11.81 -22.86 -12.03
N PRO A 93 12.40 -23.04 -13.22
CA PRO A 93 13.65 -23.80 -13.38
C PRO A 93 14.81 -23.28 -12.50
N ALA A 94 14.81 -22.01 -12.16
CA ALA A 94 15.79 -21.43 -11.22
C ALA A 94 15.65 -21.99 -9.78
N MET A 95 14.47 -22.48 -9.36
CA MET A 95 14.33 -23.18 -8.07
C MET A 95 15.02 -24.54 -8.11
N ALA A 96 14.90 -25.30 -9.20
CA ALA A 96 15.63 -26.53 -9.41
C ALA A 96 17.16 -26.30 -9.37
N ALA A 97 17.63 -25.20 -9.96
CA ALA A 97 19.03 -24.81 -9.90
C ALA A 97 19.49 -24.44 -8.47
N LEU A 98 18.65 -23.75 -7.69
CA LEU A 98 18.92 -23.45 -6.27
C LEU A 98 18.97 -24.73 -5.42
N ALA A 99 18.12 -25.69 -5.72
CA ALA A 99 18.08 -26.97 -5.03
C ALA A 99 19.26 -27.91 -5.41
N GLY A 100 19.92 -27.65 -6.55
CA GLY A 100 20.91 -28.56 -7.12
C GLY A 100 20.31 -29.86 -7.66
N ASP A 101 18.99 -29.89 -7.89
CA ASP A 101 18.22 -31.04 -8.39
C ASP A 101 17.35 -30.59 -9.58
N PRO A 102 17.63 -31.12 -10.81
CA PRO A 102 16.85 -30.76 -11.99
C PRO A 102 15.38 -31.20 -11.94
N ASN A 103 15.06 -32.19 -11.09
CA ASN A 103 13.71 -32.71 -10.88
C ASN A 103 13.07 -32.13 -9.60
N PHE A 104 13.62 -31.06 -9.06
CA PHE A 104 13.12 -30.42 -7.81
C PHE A 104 11.63 -30.16 -7.88
N ASP A 105 10.91 -30.68 -6.92
CA ASP A 105 9.51 -30.40 -6.64
C ASP A 105 9.26 -30.37 -5.13
N TYR A 106 8.10 -29.90 -4.70
CA TYR A 106 7.72 -29.83 -3.29
C TYR A 106 6.23 -30.13 -3.11
N PRO A 107 5.80 -30.62 -1.90
CA PRO A 107 4.38 -30.90 -1.64
C PRO A 107 3.50 -29.66 -1.77
N ARG A 108 2.41 -29.76 -2.56
CA ARG A 108 1.42 -28.69 -2.79
C ARG A 108 0.40 -28.63 -1.65
N LEU A 109 0.89 -28.45 -0.41
CA LEU A 109 0.04 -28.34 0.77
C LEU A 109 -0.71 -27.00 0.81
N ALA A 110 -1.89 -27.01 1.43
CA ALA A 110 -2.82 -25.88 1.39
C ALA A 110 -2.27 -24.60 2.08
N THR A 111 -1.54 -24.78 3.19
CA THR A 111 -1.05 -23.62 3.96
C THR A 111 0.44 -23.39 3.78
N PRO A 112 0.90 -22.13 3.84
CA PRO A 112 2.34 -21.81 3.84
C PRO A 112 3.11 -22.52 4.95
N GLN A 113 2.54 -22.60 6.16
CA GLN A 113 3.14 -23.28 7.31
C GLN A 113 3.38 -24.75 7.00
N ALA A 114 2.36 -25.46 6.48
CA ALA A 114 2.49 -26.87 6.15
C ALA A 114 3.55 -27.12 5.06
N ARG A 115 3.60 -26.26 4.02
CA ARG A 115 4.65 -26.34 2.98
C ARG A 115 6.04 -26.11 3.57
N PHE A 116 6.20 -25.07 4.38
CA PHE A 116 7.49 -24.75 5.00
C PHE A 116 7.98 -25.88 5.92
N GLN A 117 7.11 -26.38 6.80
CA GLN A 117 7.43 -27.46 7.72
C GLN A 117 7.76 -28.77 6.99
N ALA A 118 6.97 -29.12 5.97
CA ALA A 118 7.25 -30.33 5.16
C ALA A 118 8.58 -30.26 4.42
N PHE A 119 9.01 -29.05 4.02
CA PHE A 119 10.26 -28.85 3.30
C PHE A 119 11.48 -28.74 4.23
N THR A 120 11.34 -28.06 5.37
CA THR A 120 12.46 -27.73 6.25
C THR A 120 12.54 -28.55 7.52
N GLY A 121 11.45 -29.21 7.91
CA GLY A 121 11.31 -29.88 9.22
C GLY A 121 11.05 -28.91 10.39
N VAL A 122 11.02 -27.61 10.17
CA VAL A 122 10.88 -26.59 11.23
C VAL A 122 9.42 -26.21 11.42
N ASP A 123 8.91 -26.32 12.65
CA ASP A 123 7.58 -25.81 13.01
C ASP A 123 7.63 -24.30 13.20
N VAL A 124 6.76 -23.58 12.48
CA VAL A 124 6.65 -22.12 12.49
C VAL A 124 5.27 -21.64 12.94
N THR A 125 4.45 -22.51 13.52
CA THR A 125 3.06 -22.21 13.90
C THR A 125 2.94 -21.01 14.85
N ALA A 126 3.90 -20.86 15.78
CA ALA A 126 3.93 -19.76 16.74
C ALA A 126 4.87 -18.61 16.31
N VAL A 127 5.48 -18.66 15.12
CA VAL A 127 6.48 -17.67 14.70
C VAL A 127 5.81 -16.54 13.90
N PRO A 128 5.80 -15.31 14.41
CA PRO A 128 5.16 -14.19 13.72
C PRO A 128 5.91 -13.79 12.44
N LEU A 129 5.16 -13.32 11.45
CA LEU A 129 5.71 -12.75 10.22
C LEU A 129 6.04 -11.25 10.34
N VAL A 130 6.17 -10.77 11.55
CA VAL A 130 6.57 -9.38 11.88
C VAL A 130 7.63 -9.39 12.99
N PRO A 131 8.44 -8.34 13.14
CA PRO A 131 9.29 -8.18 14.33
C PRO A 131 8.43 -8.14 15.60
N GLU A 132 8.84 -8.86 16.65
CA GLU A 132 8.07 -9.00 17.89
C GLU A 132 7.76 -7.65 18.56
N TRP A 133 8.68 -6.68 18.48
CA TRP A 133 8.47 -5.33 19.03
C TRP A 133 7.24 -4.60 18.43
N THR A 134 6.77 -5.02 17.27
CA THR A 134 5.60 -4.41 16.61
C THR A 134 4.28 -4.86 17.21
N LEU A 135 4.22 -6.04 17.82
CA LEU A 135 2.98 -6.65 18.32
C LEU A 135 2.24 -5.75 19.33
N PRO A 136 2.90 -5.18 20.36
CA PRO A 136 2.23 -4.30 21.32
C PRO A 136 1.83 -2.94 20.74
N MET A 137 2.28 -2.58 19.53
CA MET A 137 1.94 -1.33 18.87
C MET A 137 0.69 -1.44 17.97
N LEU A 138 0.26 -2.65 17.66
CA LEU A 138 -0.85 -2.90 16.76
C LEU A 138 -2.16 -2.34 17.32
N ALA A 139 -3.00 -1.83 16.43
CA ALA A 139 -4.37 -1.41 16.78
C ALA A 139 -5.22 -2.63 17.14
N GLU A 140 -6.24 -2.39 17.96
CA GLU A 140 -7.22 -3.42 18.37
C GLU A 140 -7.83 -4.15 17.17
N GLY A 141 -7.90 -5.47 17.25
CA GLY A 141 -8.42 -6.35 16.18
C GLY A 141 -7.41 -6.66 15.08
N ALA A 142 -6.16 -6.23 15.20
CA ALA A 142 -5.12 -6.56 14.22
C ALA A 142 -4.68 -8.03 14.30
N GLU A 143 -4.76 -8.66 15.47
CA GLU A 143 -4.37 -10.06 15.64
C GLU A 143 -5.20 -10.98 14.74
N GLU A 144 -6.51 -10.75 14.63
CA GLU A 144 -7.42 -11.57 13.83
C GLU A 144 -7.52 -11.14 12.38
N ARG A 145 -7.41 -9.83 12.10
CA ARG A 145 -7.75 -9.26 10.79
C ARG A 145 -6.55 -8.81 9.97
N TYR A 146 -5.38 -8.63 10.60
CA TYR A 146 -4.16 -8.19 9.92
C TYR A 146 -3.08 -9.27 9.89
N LEU A 147 -2.65 -9.81 11.05
CA LEU A 147 -1.53 -10.75 11.11
C LEU A 147 -1.70 -11.99 10.22
N PRO A 148 -2.89 -12.64 10.16
CA PRO A 148 -3.09 -13.81 9.30
C PRO A 148 -2.95 -13.50 7.80
N GLN A 149 -3.13 -12.25 7.40
CA GLN A 149 -3.08 -11.82 6.00
C GLN A 149 -1.65 -11.56 5.48
N LEU A 150 -0.66 -11.46 6.36
CA LEU A 150 0.71 -11.07 6.00
C LEU A 150 1.44 -12.07 5.10
N GLY A 151 1.00 -13.32 5.09
CA GLY A 151 1.50 -14.36 4.20
C GLY A 151 0.84 -14.39 2.82
N SER A 152 -0.21 -13.62 2.59
CA SER A 152 -0.92 -13.57 1.31
C SER A 152 -0.46 -12.40 0.44
N ARG A 153 -0.83 -12.42 -0.86
CA ARG A 153 -0.56 -11.31 -1.79
C ARG A 153 -1.74 -10.35 -1.82
N SER A 154 -1.45 -9.05 -1.88
CA SER A 154 -2.49 -8.03 -2.04
C SER A 154 -3.03 -8.02 -3.46
N PRO A 155 -4.34 -7.88 -3.66
CA PRO A 155 -4.90 -7.61 -4.96
C PRO A 155 -4.58 -6.18 -5.41
N LEU A 156 -4.88 -5.88 -6.67
CA LEU A 156 -4.86 -4.52 -7.18
C LEU A 156 -6.28 -3.94 -7.11
N TRP A 157 -6.40 -2.77 -6.50
CA TRP A 157 -7.65 -2.01 -6.49
C TRP A 157 -7.57 -0.80 -7.40
N VAL A 158 -8.67 -0.53 -8.06
CA VAL A 158 -8.83 0.58 -9.00
C VAL A 158 -10.06 1.37 -8.60
N ARG A 159 -9.98 2.70 -8.70
CA ARG A 159 -11.10 3.62 -8.55
C ARG A 159 -11.43 4.25 -9.91
N VAL A 160 -12.59 3.94 -10.44
CA VAL A 160 -13.13 4.54 -11.68
C VAL A 160 -13.83 5.85 -11.36
N LEU A 161 -13.68 6.84 -12.22
CA LEU A 161 -14.35 8.13 -12.07
C LEU A 161 -15.87 7.98 -12.31
N PRO A 162 -16.70 8.74 -11.57
CA PRO A 162 -18.16 8.72 -11.74
C PRO A 162 -18.59 8.95 -13.20
N GLY A 163 -19.49 8.10 -13.67
CA GLY A 163 -20.02 8.13 -15.05
C GLY A 163 -19.10 7.53 -16.11
N ARG A 164 -17.96 6.94 -15.73
CA ARG A 164 -17.03 6.25 -16.63
C ARG A 164 -17.07 4.73 -16.48
N GLU A 165 -17.83 4.21 -15.54
CA GLU A 165 -17.79 2.80 -15.13
C GLU A 165 -18.11 1.85 -16.31
N THR A 166 -19.15 2.13 -17.07
CA THR A 166 -19.57 1.27 -18.19
C THR A 166 -18.50 1.18 -19.27
N SER A 167 -17.98 2.33 -19.72
CA SER A 167 -16.98 2.37 -20.79
C SER A 167 -15.64 1.76 -20.38
N VAL A 168 -15.23 1.99 -19.13
CA VAL A 168 -13.99 1.42 -18.57
C VAL A 168 -14.11 -0.09 -18.43
N GLN A 169 -15.21 -0.60 -17.88
CA GLN A 169 -15.44 -2.04 -17.75
C GLN A 169 -15.53 -2.74 -19.11
N GLN A 170 -16.10 -2.07 -20.12
CA GLN A 170 -16.14 -2.63 -21.47
C GLN A 170 -14.74 -2.79 -22.03
N GLU A 171 -13.86 -1.76 -21.94
CA GLU A 171 -12.47 -1.84 -22.39
C GLU A 171 -11.69 -2.95 -21.64
N TRP A 172 -11.93 -3.12 -20.32
CA TRP A 172 -11.30 -4.19 -19.55
C TRP A 172 -11.75 -5.59 -19.97
N ARG A 173 -13.05 -5.79 -20.32
CA ARG A 173 -13.55 -7.06 -20.86
C ARG A 173 -12.97 -7.36 -22.25
N GLU A 174 -12.87 -6.35 -23.11
CA GLU A 174 -12.26 -6.47 -24.44
C GLU A 174 -10.75 -6.82 -24.34
N ALA A 175 -10.10 -6.44 -23.26
CA ALA A 175 -8.70 -6.78 -22.93
C ALA A 175 -8.55 -8.09 -22.15
N ASP A 176 -9.63 -8.89 -21.99
CA ASP A 176 -9.68 -10.16 -21.25
C ASP A 176 -9.17 -10.03 -19.79
N LEU A 177 -9.46 -8.90 -19.14
CA LEU A 177 -9.09 -8.69 -17.75
C LEU A 177 -10.19 -9.24 -16.81
N THR A 178 -9.73 -9.99 -15.80
CA THR A 178 -10.59 -10.44 -14.69
C THR A 178 -10.66 -9.35 -13.64
N PHE A 179 -11.85 -8.90 -13.31
CA PHE A 179 -12.10 -7.91 -12.25
C PHE A 179 -13.47 -8.13 -11.60
N THR A 180 -13.62 -7.65 -10.36
CA THR A 180 -14.89 -7.67 -9.63
C THR A 180 -15.18 -6.30 -9.03
N PRO A 181 -16.43 -5.80 -9.16
CA PRO A 181 -16.83 -4.56 -8.49
C PRO A 181 -16.92 -4.80 -6.97
N HIS A 182 -16.66 -3.75 -6.19
CA HIS A 182 -16.93 -3.78 -4.76
C HIS A 182 -18.43 -3.65 -4.49
N ALA A 183 -18.95 -4.41 -3.52
CA ALA A 183 -20.38 -4.48 -3.26
C ALA A 183 -21.01 -3.15 -2.78
N HIS A 184 -20.25 -2.34 -2.03
CA HIS A 184 -20.75 -1.14 -1.35
C HIS A 184 -20.08 0.16 -1.79
N ILE A 185 -18.97 0.10 -2.51
CA ILE A 185 -18.23 1.30 -2.94
C ILE A 185 -18.32 1.42 -4.46
N PRO A 186 -19.19 2.30 -4.97
CA PRO A 186 -19.32 2.51 -6.41
C PRO A 186 -18.01 2.94 -7.05
N GLY A 187 -17.71 2.43 -8.22
CA GLY A 187 -16.47 2.73 -8.95
C GLY A 187 -15.22 2.03 -8.40
N ALA A 188 -15.30 1.27 -7.30
CA ALA A 188 -14.19 0.46 -6.81
C ALA A 188 -14.20 -0.93 -7.45
N PHE A 189 -13.06 -1.32 -8.03
CA PHE A 189 -12.89 -2.62 -8.71
C PHE A 189 -11.62 -3.32 -8.24
N ARG A 190 -11.75 -4.63 -8.00
CA ARG A 190 -10.68 -5.51 -7.58
C ARG A 190 -10.17 -6.32 -8.76
N PHE A 191 -8.85 -6.37 -8.92
CA PHE A 191 -8.15 -7.26 -9.84
C PHE A 191 -7.39 -8.30 -9.01
N PRO A 192 -7.53 -9.60 -9.29
CA PRO A 192 -6.86 -10.65 -8.52
C PRO A 192 -5.33 -10.62 -8.71
N ASN A 193 -4.85 -10.11 -9.86
CA ASN A 193 -3.45 -9.99 -10.18
C ASN A 193 -2.91 -8.60 -9.82
N GLU A 194 -1.78 -8.55 -9.15
CA GLU A 194 -1.06 -7.31 -8.82
C GLU A 194 -0.49 -6.58 -10.05
N ARG A 195 -0.42 -7.26 -11.19
CA ARG A 195 0.26 -6.78 -12.41
C ARG A 195 -0.69 -6.71 -13.59
N VAL A 196 -1.43 -5.64 -13.65
CA VAL A 196 -2.22 -5.28 -14.82
C VAL A 196 -1.52 -4.13 -15.55
N LYS A 197 -1.33 -4.25 -16.86
CA LYS A 197 -0.75 -3.20 -17.71
C LYS A 197 -1.86 -2.29 -18.20
N PHE A 198 -2.06 -1.17 -17.52
CA PHE A 198 -3.07 -0.17 -17.89
C PHE A 198 -2.55 0.90 -18.87
N ASP A 199 -1.24 1.08 -18.97
CA ASP A 199 -0.57 2.15 -19.72
C ASP A 199 -0.94 2.23 -21.21
N ALA A 200 -1.31 1.11 -21.82
CA ALA A 200 -1.76 1.04 -23.19
C ALA A 200 -3.24 1.43 -23.38
N MET A 201 -4.06 1.40 -22.33
CA MET A 201 -5.50 1.58 -22.39
C MET A 201 -5.91 3.02 -22.66
N LYS A 202 -6.98 3.22 -23.45
CA LYS A 202 -7.53 4.54 -23.75
C LYS A 202 -8.11 5.20 -22.50
N SER A 203 -8.83 4.43 -21.67
CA SER A 203 -9.41 4.91 -20.41
C SER A 203 -8.36 5.34 -19.39
N TRP A 204 -7.20 4.65 -19.32
CA TRP A 204 -6.07 5.08 -18.51
C TRP A 204 -5.48 6.41 -18.98
N LYS A 205 -5.24 6.53 -20.29
CA LYS A 205 -4.70 7.76 -20.89
C LYS A 205 -5.66 8.95 -20.73
N ALA A 206 -6.96 8.69 -20.72
CA ALA A 206 -8.01 9.68 -20.49
C ALA A 206 -8.26 9.97 -18.99
N GLY A 207 -7.47 9.39 -18.06
CA GLY A 207 -7.65 9.58 -16.63
C GLY A 207 -9.01 9.11 -16.10
N SER A 208 -9.65 8.14 -16.78
CA SER A 208 -10.99 7.66 -16.41
C SER A 208 -10.98 6.80 -15.15
N PHE A 209 -9.82 6.33 -14.71
CA PHE A 209 -9.64 5.59 -13.47
C PHE A 209 -8.23 5.78 -12.89
N GLU A 210 -8.08 5.49 -11.62
CA GLU A 210 -6.84 5.55 -10.86
C GLU A 210 -6.58 4.23 -10.13
N VAL A 211 -5.33 3.79 -10.11
CA VAL A 211 -4.91 2.69 -9.22
C VAL A 211 -4.82 3.25 -7.81
N GLN A 212 -5.72 2.80 -6.95
CA GLN A 212 -5.81 3.25 -5.57
C GLN A 212 -6.34 2.12 -4.71
N ASP A 213 -5.60 1.76 -3.66
CA ASP A 213 -6.04 0.72 -2.73
C ASP A 213 -7.40 1.08 -2.09
N LEU A 214 -8.22 0.07 -1.84
CA LEU A 214 -9.58 0.26 -1.34
C LEU A 214 -9.60 0.96 0.02
N SER A 215 -8.66 0.65 0.91
CA SER A 215 -8.55 1.32 2.21
C SER A 215 -8.23 2.82 2.05
N SER A 216 -7.39 3.17 1.07
CA SER A 216 -7.11 4.56 0.71
C SER A 216 -8.34 5.27 0.11
N GLN A 217 -9.17 4.55 -0.68
CA GLN A 217 -10.44 5.08 -1.17
C GLN A 217 -11.40 5.41 -0.02
N CYS A 218 -11.44 4.57 1.03
CA CYS A 218 -12.26 4.81 2.22
C CYS A 218 -11.89 6.11 2.94
N ILE A 219 -10.60 6.46 3.04
CA ILE A 219 -10.17 7.74 3.60
C ILE A 219 -10.75 8.92 2.81
N GLY A 220 -10.65 8.88 1.49
CA GLY A 220 -11.20 9.92 0.63
C GLY A 220 -12.73 10.04 0.74
N ILE A 221 -13.45 8.90 0.80
CA ILE A 221 -14.92 8.89 0.97
C ILE A 221 -15.31 9.48 2.33
N ALA A 222 -14.61 9.09 3.42
CA ALA A 222 -14.86 9.60 4.76
C ALA A 222 -14.70 11.12 4.86
N ALA A 223 -13.81 11.72 4.07
CA ALA A 223 -13.66 13.17 3.98
C ALA A 223 -14.97 13.88 3.60
N GLY A 224 -15.80 13.25 2.76
CA GLY A 224 -17.13 13.74 2.43
C GLY A 224 -17.10 15.12 1.79
N ALA A 225 -16.16 15.38 0.87
CA ALA A 225 -16.03 16.66 0.18
C ALA A 225 -17.25 16.94 -0.70
N GLN A 226 -17.73 18.19 -0.66
CA GLN A 226 -18.95 18.63 -1.36
C GLN A 226 -18.63 19.65 -2.46
N ALA A 227 -19.49 19.68 -3.48
CA ALA A 227 -19.37 20.65 -4.56
C ALA A 227 -19.39 22.10 -4.03
N GLY A 228 -18.42 22.89 -4.47
CA GLY A 228 -18.28 24.31 -4.08
C GLY A 228 -17.37 24.56 -2.87
N GLU A 229 -16.94 23.52 -2.14
CA GLU A 229 -16.03 23.65 -1.00
C GLU A 229 -14.59 23.97 -1.47
N ASN A 230 -13.82 24.54 -0.55
CA ASN A 230 -12.38 24.77 -0.68
C ASN A 230 -11.64 23.80 0.26
N TRP A 231 -10.82 22.94 -0.30
CA TRP A 231 -10.06 21.93 0.44
C TRP A 231 -8.56 22.18 0.38
N LEU A 232 -7.87 21.79 1.45
CA LEU A 232 -6.43 21.60 1.46
C LEU A 232 -6.14 20.10 1.55
N ASP A 233 -5.35 19.57 0.63
CA ASP A 233 -4.68 18.27 0.77
C ASP A 233 -3.23 18.56 1.20
N ALA A 234 -2.97 18.40 2.50
CA ALA A 234 -1.74 18.86 3.13
C ALA A 234 -0.55 17.89 2.99
N CYS A 235 -0.79 16.70 2.44
CA CYS A 235 0.23 15.68 2.16
C CYS A 235 -0.13 14.96 0.85
N ALA A 236 -0.30 15.73 -0.22
CA ALA A 236 -0.97 15.28 -1.45
C ALA A 236 -0.26 14.13 -2.18
N GLY A 237 1.06 13.98 -1.99
CA GLY A 237 1.84 12.97 -2.70
C GLY A 237 1.59 13.04 -4.21
N GLY A 238 1.41 11.90 -4.86
CA GLY A 238 1.07 11.81 -6.29
C GLY A 238 -0.42 12.04 -6.60
N GLY A 239 -1.24 12.57 -5.67
CA GLY A 239 -2.59 13.07 -5.93
C GLY A 239 -3.73 12.06 -5.90
N GLY A 240 -3.52 10.84 -5.41
CA GLY A 240 -4.58 9.81 -5.41
C GLY A 240 -5.86 10.26 -4.68
N LYS A 241 -5.72 10.82 -3.47
CA LYS A 241 -6.83 11.35 -2.67
C LYS A 241 -7.28 12.73 -3.16
N THR A 242 -6.37 13.59 -3.61
CA THR A 242 -6.70 14.88 -4.26
C THR A 242 -7.67 14.68 -5.42
N LEU A 243 -7.36 13.75 -6.35
CA LEU A 243 -8.22 13.44 -7.51
C LEU A 243 -9.54 12.79 -7.09
N GLN A 244 -9.56 12.09 -5.96
CA GLN A 244 -10.79 11.56 -5.39
C GLN A 244 -11.69 12.66 -4.85
N LEU A 245 -11.15 13.60 -4.06
CA LEU A 245 -11.90 14.77 -3.59
C LEU A 245 -12.44 15.58 -4.77
N ALA A 246 -11.62 15.82 -5.79
CA ALA A 246 -12.01 16.55 -7.00
C ALA A 246 -13.21 15.89 -7.73
N ALA A 247 -13.20 14.56 -7.81
CA ALA A 247 -14.31 13.81 -8.39
C ALA A 247 -15.58 13.90 -7.52
N MET A 248 -15.46 13.79 -6.18
CA MET A 248 -16.58 13.94 -5.25
C MET A 248 -17.19 15.35 -5.29
N MET A 249 -16.36 16.36 -5.46
CA MET A 249 -16.78 17.76 -5.63
C MET A 249 -17.36 18.03 -7.04
N ASN A 250 -17.39 17.04 -7.90
CA ASN A 250 -17.89 17.16 -9.29
C ASN A 250 -17.26 18.34 -10.06
N GLY A 251 -15.97 18.59 -9.84
CA GLY A 251 -15.22 19.67 -10.49
C GLY A 251 -15.61 21.07 -10.04
N LYS A 252 -16.35 21.26 -8.95
CA LYS A 252 -16.79 22.56 -8.42
C LYS A 252 -16.10 22.85 -7.09
N GLY A 253 -15.49 24.05 -6.98
CA GLY A 253 -14.70 24.48 -5.82
C GLY A 253 -13.20 24.48 -6.14
N THR A 254 -12.36 24.43 -5.10
CA THR A 254 -10.90 24.47 -5.23
C THR A 254 -10.25 23.42 -4.33
N ILE A 255 -9.15 22.81 -4.78
CA ILE A 255 -8.30 21.98 -3.94
C ILE A 255 -6.89 22.56 -3.97
N THR A 256 -6.44 23.04 -2.84
CA THR A 256 -5.05 23.44 -2.64
C THR A 256 -4.25 22.21 -2.24
N VAL A 257 -3.07 22.04 -2.81
CA VAL A 257 -2.21 20.87 -2.56
C VAL A 257 -0.85 21.28 -2.04
N TYR A 258 -0.36 20.52 -1.07
CA TYR A 258 0.97 20.65 -0.53
C TYR A 258 1.61 19.27 -0.33
N ASP A 259 2.87 19.13 -0.69
CA ASP A 259 3.74 18.01 -0.30
C ASP A 259 5.16 18.55 -0.17
N ILE A 260 5.91 18.09 0.82
CA ILE A 260 7.32 18.48 1.02
C ILE A 260 8.20 18.08 -0.17
N ARG A 261 7.77 17.11 -0.96
CA ARG A 261 8.46 16.59 -2.14
C ARG A 261 7.85 17.21 -3.40
N GLU A 262 8.37 18.35 -3.84
CA GLU A 262 7.90 19.09 -5.04
C GLU A 262 7.67 18.18 -6.26
N ARG A 263 8.58 17.24 -6.50
CA ARG A 263 8.43 16.28 -7.59
C ARG A 263 7.12 15.47 -7.52
N LYS A 264 6.56 15.27 -6.33
CA LYS A 264 5.27 14.59 -6.18
C LYS A 264 4.10 15.47 -6.62
N LEU A 265 4.24 16.77 -6.46
CA LEU A 265 3.27 17.72 -7.00
C LEU A 265 3.33 17.77 -8.53
N ASP A 266 4.52 17.64 -9.14
CA ASP A 266 4.64 17.52 -10.60
C ASP A 266 3.90 16.26 -11.12
N GLU A 267 4.14 15.10 -10.47
CA GLU A 267 3.41 13.86 -10.79
C GLU A 267 1.89 14.01 -10.61
N LEU A 268 1.44 14.75 -9.60
CA LEU A 268 0.02 15.05 -9.37
C LEU A 268 -0.55 15.90 -10.50
N GLU A 269 0.14 16.96 -10.90
CA GLU A 269 -0.31 17.85 -11.99
C GLU A 269 -0.42 17.11 -13.33
N GLU A 270 0.56 16.26 -13.65
CA GLU A 270 0.51 15.40 -14.84
C GLU A 270 -0.71 14.46 -14.81
N ARG A 271 -1.03 13.87 -13.65
CA ARG A 271 -2.21 13.02 -13.47
C ARG A 271 -3.49 13.82 -13.56
N ALA A 272 -3.55 14.98 -12.91
CA ALA A 272 -4.70 15.87 -12.90
C ALA A 272 -5.03 16.40 -14.31
N ALA A 273 -4.02 16.69 -15.12
CA ALA A 273 -4.19 17.14 -16.50
C ALA A 273 -4.92 16.12 -17.42
N ARG A 274 -4.86 14.84 -17.08
CA ARG A 274 -5.60 13.79 -17.79
C ARG A 274 -7.09 13.72 -17.41
N THR A 275 -7.48 14.36 -16.32
CA THR A 275 -8.85 14.34 -15.78
C THR A 275 -9.57 15.66 -16.08
N PRO A 276 -10.92 15.71 -16.03
CA PRO A 276 -11.65 16.96 -16.15
C PRO A 276 -11.45 17.92 -14.97
N TYR A 277 -10.71 17.51 -13.92
CA TYR A 277 -10.63 18.21 -12.65
C TYR A 277 -9.34 19.03 -12.49
N GLY A 278 -8.40 18.99 -13.41
CA GLY A 278 -7.09 19.63 -13.27
C GLY A 278 -7.14 21.12 -12.95
N LYS A 279 -8.15 21.84 -13.49
CA LYS A 279 -8.30 23.29 -13.30
C LYS A 279 -8.68 23.71 -11.88
N MET A 280 -9.18 22.80 -11.04
CA MET A 280 -9.55 23.12 -9.66
C MET A 280 -8.42 22.85 -8.66
N ILE A 281 -7.32 22.23 -9.10
CA ILE A 281 -6.19 21.86 -8.26
C ILE A 281 -5.11 22.94 -8.39
N ARG A 282 -4.59 23.42 -7.25
CA ARG A 282 -3.57 24.49 -7.18
C ARG A 282 -2.57 24.20 -6.10
N ARG A 283 -1.29 24.50 -6.32
CA ARG A 283 -0.28 24.45 -5.25
C ARG A 283 -0.54 25.51 -4.18
N GLU A 284 -0.18 25.19 -2.94
CA GLU A 284 -0.28 26.14 -1.83
C GLU A 284 0.72 27.29 -2.06
N SER A 285 0.21 28.51 -2.08
CA SER A 285 1.02 29.73 -2.21
C SER A 285 0.92 30.65 -0.99
N GLU A 286 -0.18 30.53 -0.22
CA GLU A 286 -0.47 31.35 0.95
C GLU A 286 -1.20 30.53 1.99
N GLN A 287 -1.00 30.85 3.26
CA GLN A 287 -1.80 30.26 4.34
C GLN A 287 -3.22 30.84 4.32
N LYS A 288 -4.21 29.97 4.09
CA LYS A 288 -5.63 30.29 4.08
C LYS A 288 -6.38 29.35 5.01
N THR A 289 -7.64 29.67 5.28
CA THR A 289 -8.57 28.74 5.92
C THR A 289 -9.43 28.03 4.87
N TYR A 290 -9.78 26.80 5.17
CA TYR A 290 -10.44 25.89 4.23
C TYR A 290 -11.72 25.32 4.86
N ASP A 291 -12.67 24.90 4.01
CA ASP A 291 -13.86 24.14 4.41
C ASP A 291 -13.48 22.73 4.90
N GLY A 292 -12.44 22.17 4.30
CA GLY A 292 -11.88 20.90 4.73
C GLY A 292 -10.36 20.87 4.56
N VAL A 293 -9.68 20.20 5.48
CA VAL A 293 -8.24 19.90 5.43
C VAL A 293 -8.07 18.40 5.52
N LEU A 294 -7.48 17.81 4.49
CA LEU A 294 -7.07 16.39 4.46
C LEU A 294 -5.58 16.30 4.78
N ILE A 295 -5.25 15.45 5.73
CA ILE A 295 -3.89 15.09 6.11
C ILE A 295 -3.73 13.58 5.91
N ASP A 296 -3.28 13.15 4.72
CA ASP A 296 -2.81 11.78 4.50
C ASP A 296 -1.36 11.70 5.02
N ALA A 297 -1.22 11.55 6.32
CA ALA A 297 0.04 11.78 7.03
C ALA A 297 1.14 10.81 6.61
N PRO A 298 2.42 11.27 6.55
CA PRO A 298 3.54 10.35 6.45
C PRO A 298 3.49 9.38 7.63
N CYS A 299 3.64 8.09 7.37
CA CYS A 299 3.48 7.06 8.39
C CYS A 299 4.44 5.88 8.16
N SER A 300 4.47 4.94 9.09
CA SER A 300 5.25 3.70 9.00
C SER A 300 4.90 2.83 7.78
N SER A 301 3.75 3.09 7.15
CA SER A 301 3.18 2.24 6.10
C SER A 301 2.97 0.77 6.53
N SER A 302 2.82 0.53 7.84
CA SER A 302 2.65 -0.82 8.39
C SER A 302 1.42 -1.53 7.83
N GLY A 303 0.37 -0.83 7.45
CA GLY A 303 -0.80 -1.39 6.78
C GLY A 303 -0.53 -1.97 5.39
N ARG A 304 0.60 -1.61 4.77
CA ARG A 304 1.01 -2.06 3.44
C ARG A 304 1.99 -3.24 3.45
N TRP A 305 2.33 -3.79 4.60
CA TRP A 305 3.34 -4.86 4.71
C TRP A 305 2.97 -6.16 4.00
N ARG A 306 1.71 -6.37 3.69
CA ARG A 306 1.26 -7.45 2.84
C ARG A 306 1.74 -7.24 1.39
N ARG A 307 1.71 -6.00 0.88
CA ARG A 307 2.16 -5.58 -0.44
C ARG A 307 3.67 -5.35 -0.50
N ASN A 308 4.21 -4.71 0.51
CA ASN A 308 5.62 -4.36 0.66
C ASN A 308 6.22 -5.03 1.90
N PRO A 309 6.47 -6.36 1.87
CA PRO A 309 6.88 -7.12 3.04
C PRO A 309 8.28 -6.76 3.56
N ASP A 310 9.11 -6.14 2.73
CA ASP A 310 10.42 -5.60 3.09
C ASP A 310 10.31 -4.50 4.15
N GLY A 311 9.30 -3.64 4.08
CA GLY A 311 9.12 -2.51 4.99
C GLY A 311 9.02 -2.91 6.47
N ARG A 312 8.47 -4.09 6.80
CA ARG A 312 8.35 -4.54 8.18
C ARG A 312 9.70 -4.91 8.84
N TRP A 313 10.69 -5.25 8.01
CA TRP A 313 12.02 -5.65 8.49
C TRP A 313 13.03 -4.51 8.50
N ALA A 314 12.70 -3.39 7.83
CA ALA A 314 13.52 -2.19 7.80
C ALA A 314 13.17 -1.19 8.91
N LEU A 315 11.95 -1.26 9.43
CA LEU A 315 11.42 -0.30 10.41
C LEU A 315 11.97 -0.58 11.81
N THR A 316 12.25 0.49 12.57
CA THR A 316 12.65 0.42 13.99
C THR A 316 11.67 1.18 14.90
N PRO A 317 11.64 0.89 16.21
CA PRO A 317 10.81 1.64 17.16
C PRO A 317 11.13 3.15 17.17
N GLU A 318 12.40 3.53 17.03
CA GLU A 318 12.84 4.93 17.02
C GLU A 318 12.31 5.67 15.81
N GLN A 319 12.31 5.02 14.63
CA GLN A 319 11.73 5.57 13.41
C GLN A 319 10.22 5.76 13.55
N VAL A 320 9.50 4.84 14.19
CA VAL A 320 8.06 5.02 14.44
C VAL A 320 7.82 6.21 15.36
N ALA A 321 8.63 6.38 16.40
CA ALA A 321 8.51 7.53 17.30
C ALA A 321 8.79 8.87 16.59
N GLU A 322 9.77 8.92 15.69
CA GLU A 322 10.07 10.10 14.88
C GLU A 322 8.96 10.43 13.89
N ILE A 323 8.44 9.41 13.20
CA ILE A 323 7.30 9.54 12.30
C ILE A 323 6.09 10.10 13.06
N ASN A 324 5.81 9.57 14.25
CA ASN A 324 4.68 10.04 15.05
C ASN A 324 4.86 11.51 15.52
N ARG A 325 6.07 11.96 15.84
CA ARG A 325 6.35 13.37 16.10
C ARG A 325 6.04 14.24 14.87
N THR A 326 6.49 13.82 13.70
CA THR A 326 6.19 14.51 12.42
C THR A 326 4.68 14.57 12.15
N GLN A 327 3.96 13.48 12.40
CA GLN A 327 2.50 13.44 12.28
C GLN A 327 1.84 14.45 13.21
N TRP A 328 2.29 14.53 14.46
CA TRP A 328 1.79 15.49 15.43
C TRP A 328 2.02 16.94 15.01
N GLU A 329 3.20 17.26 14.52
CA GLU A 329 3.54 18.60 14.04
C GLU A 329 2.68 19.03 12.84
N ILE A 330 2.48 18.11 11.88
CA ILE A 330 1.64 18.35 10.71
C ILE A 330 0.19 18.56 11.15
N LEU A 331 -0.34 17.66 11.98
CA LEU A 331 -1.72 17.71 12.47
C LEU A 331 -2.01 19.02 13.20
N SER A 332 -1.18 19.38 14.19
CA SER A 332 -1.35 20.59 14.99
C SER A 332 -1.26 21.87 14.15
N ARG A 333 -0.30 21.93 13.22
CA ARG A 333 -0.14 23.08 12.32
C ARG A 333 -1.31 23.22 11.34
N ARG A 334 -1.71 22.13 10.69
CA ARG A 334 -2.74 22.15 9.64
C ARG A 334 -4.16 22.28 10.19
N ALA A 335 -4.39 21.89 11.45
CA ALA A 335 -5.66 22.12 12.14
C ALA A 335 -6.02 23.62 12.20
N GLN A 336 -5.04 24.51 12.31
CA GLN A 336 -5.25 25.96 12.33
C GLN A 336 -5.83 26.50 11.01
N GLN A 337 -5.65 25.78 9.91
CA GLN A 337 -6.16 26.14 8.59
C GLN A 337 -7.61 25.66 8.34
N VAL A 338 -8.22 24.95 9.29
CA VAL A 338 -9.65 24.59 9.23
C VAL A 338 -10.48 25.80 9.71
N ARG A 339 -11.45 26.27 8.90
CA ARG A 339 -12.35 27.33 9.35
C ARG A 339 -13.28 26.82 10.46
N PRO A 340 -13.86 27.73 11.31
CA PRO A 340 -14.93 27.33 12.22
C PRO A 340 -16.06 26.60 11.47
N GLY A 341 -16.52 25.48 12.00
CA GLY A 341 -17.49 24.58 11.35
C GLY A 341 -16.92 23.71 10.23
N GLY A 342 -15.65 23.88 9.83
CA GLY A 342 -14.97 23.10 8.81
C GLY A 342 -14.53 21.72 9.30
N LYS A 343 -14.05 20.88 8.37
CA LYS A 343 -13.62 19.49 8.61
C LYS A 343 -12.10 19.37 8.65
N LEU A 344 -11.60 18.57 9.58
CA LEU A 344 -10.23 18.07 9.59
C LEU A 344 -10.27 16.54 9.42
N VAL A 345 -9.61 16.05 8.40
CA VAL A 345 -9.53 14.62 8.11
C VAL A 345 -8.09 14.16 8.24
N TYR A 346 -7.84 13.29 9.18
CA TYR A 346 -6.53 12.66 9.40
C TYR A 346 -6.55 11.23 8.95
N GLY A 347 -5.63 10.83 8.08
CA GLY A 347 -5.50 9.47 7.58
C GLY A 347 -4.07 8.97 7.58
N THR A 348 -3.90 7.65 7.70
CA THR A 348 -2.62 6.95 7.57
C THR A 348 -2.82 5.61 6.86
N CYS A 349 -1.77 5.08 6.25
CA CYS A 349 -1.71 3.66 5.85
C CYS A 349 -0.99 2.81 6.91
N SER A 350 -1.27 3.07 8.19
CA SER A 350 -0.69 2.37 9.35
C SER A 350 -1.73 1.53 10.09
N VAL A 351 -1.26 0.47 10.73
CA VAL A 351 -2.02 -0.34 11.69
C VAL A 351 -1.52 -0.17 13.12
N PHE A 352 -0.65 0.79 13.38
CA PHE A 352 -0.15 1.10 14.71
C PHE A 352 -1.05 2.08 15.45
N ALA A 353 -1.48 1.72 16.66
CA ALA A 353 -2.36 2.54 17.48
C ALA A 353 -1.75 3.93 17.77
N VAL A 354 -0.42 4.01 17.95
CA VAL A 354 0.30 5.24 18.25
C VAL A 354 0.22 6.26 17.11
N GLU A 355 0.20 5.80 15.86
CA GLU A 355 0.04 6.67 14.68
C GLU A 355 -1.42 7.05 14.39
N ASN A 356 -2.37 6.34 14.98
CA ASN A 356 -3.79 6.38 14.67
C ASN A 356 -4.62 6.92 15.85
N ILE A 357 -5.33 6.03 16.54
CA ILE A 357 -6.30 6.39 17.58
C ILE A 357 -5.66 7.15 18.74
N LEU A 358 -4.42 6.80 19.13
CA LEU A 358 -3.74 7.49 20.23
C LEU A 358 -3.33 8.92 19.85
N THR A 359 -2.90 9.15 18.61
CA THR A 359 -2.63 10.49 18.07
C THR A 359 -3.91 11.35 18.09
N ILE A 360 -5.05 10.81 17.64
CA ILE A 360 -6.32 11.56 17.63
C ILE A 360 -6.84 11.82 19.05
N ARG A 361 -6.74 10.87 19.96
CA ARG A 361 -7.12 11.07 21.38
C ARG A 361 -6.28 12.18 22.03
N LYS A 362 -4.97 12.18 21.79
CA LYS A 362 -4.07 13.24 22.25
C LYS A 362 -4.47 14.60 21.64
N PHE A 363 -4.72 14.63 20.33
CA PHE A 363 -5.13 15.86 19.66
C PHE A 363 -6.40 16.47 20.26
N LEU A 364 -7.42 15.66 20.49
CA LEU A 364 -8.68 16.12 21.08
C LEU A 364 -8.54 16.59 22.55
N ALA A 365 -7.59 16.03 23.29
CA ALA A 365 -7.30 16.47 24.65
C ALA A 365 -6.62 17.85 24.69
N GLU A 366 -5.82 18.20 23.68
CA GLU A 366 -5.08 19.46 23.59
C GLU A 366 -5.82 20.53 22.75
N HIS A 367 -6.81 20.15 21.93
CA HIS A 367 -7.57 21.02 21.02
C HIS A 367 -9.07 20.93 21.29
N SER A 368 -9.53 21.59 22.35
CA SER A 368 -10.95 21.57 22.78
C SER A 368 -11.93 22.22 21.80
N ASP A 369 -11.42 22.96 20.81
CA ASP A 369 -12.16 23.53 19.67
C ASP A 369 -12.47 22.51 18.57
N PHE A 370 -12.01 21.27 18.68
CA PHE A 370 -12.36 20.17 17.79
C PHE A 370 -13.20 19.11 18.48
N GLU A 371 -13.97 18.38 17.69
CA GLU A 371 -14.76 17.22 18.11
C GLU A 371 -14.75 16.17 16.98
N LEU A 372 -14.93 14.89 17.32
CA LEU A 372 -15.14 13.85 16.32
C LEU A 372 -16.44 14.08 15.56
N LEU A 373 -16.41 13.91 14.25
CA LEU A 373 -17.57 13.99 13.37
C LEU A 373 -17.93 12.58 12.90
N PRO A 374 -19.02 11.97 13.41
CA PRO A 374 -19.48 10.67 12.94
C PRO A 374 -19.73 10.64 11.44
N PHE A 375 -19.39 9.54 10.81
CA PHE A 375 -19.66 9.30 9.38
C PHE A 375 -20.10 7.85 9.16
N VAL A 376 -20.70 7.59 7.99
CA VAL A 376 -21.06 6.23 7.60
C VAL A 376 -19.83 5.56 7.00
N SER A 377 -19.44 4.41 7.58
CA SER A 377 -18.34 3.60 7.05
C SER A 377 -18.62 3.23 5.60
N PRO A 378 -17.75 3.59 4.66
CA PRO A 378 -17.90 3.18 3.25
C PRO A 378 -17.89 1.67 3.08
N TRP A 379 -17.30 0.99 4.03
CA TRP A 379 -17.05 -0.43 4.06
C TRP A 379 -18.26 -1.24 4.48
N THR A 380 -18.88 -0.85 5.57
CA THR A 380 -19.97 -1.61 6.21
C THR A 380 -21.34 -0.97 6.08
N GLY A 381 -21.43 0.28 5.62
CA GLY A 381 -22.65 1.08 5.63
C GLY A 381 -23.14 1.44 7.03
N LYS A 382 -22.38 1.16 8.09
CA LYS A 382 -22.77 1.44 9.49
C LYS A 382 -22.19 2.78 9.95
N PRO A 383 -22.86 3.48 10.89
CA PRO A 383 -22.30 4.67 11.53
C PRO A 383 -21.00 4.34 12.26
N THR A 384 -20.06 5.29 12.25
CA THR A 384 -18.84 5.30 13.07
C THR A 384 -18.96 6.39 14.12
N ASP A 385 -18.06 6.36 15.10
CA ASP A 385 -17.87 7.44 16.09
C ASP A 385 -17.00 8.61 15.56
N GLY A 386 -16.68 8.61 14.29
CA GLY A 386 -15.78 9.58 13.64
C GLY A 386 -14.39 8.99 13.34
N MET A 387 -14.15 7.72 13.68
CA MET A 387 -12.90 7.01 13.38
C MET A 387 -13.19 5.67 12.70
N LEU A 388 -12.26 5.23 11.84
CA LEU A 388 -12.33 3.93 11.17
C LEU A 388 -10.91 3.37 10.98
N GLN A 389 -10.63 2.22 11.58
CA GLN A 389 -9.45 1.40 11.28
C GLN A 389 -9.86 0.28 10.35
N THR A 390 -9.17 0.12 9.22
CA THR A 390 -9.36 -0.98 8.28
C THR A 390 -8.16 -1.91 8.29
N PHE A 391 -8.41 -3.20 8.05
CA PHE A 391 -7.38 -4.23 7.94
C PHE A 391 -7.57 -5.06 6.67
N PRO A 392 -6.52 -5.73 6.19
CA PRO A 392 -6.61 -6.62 5.03
C PRO A 392 -7.70 -7.69 5.12
N GLY A 393 -7.97 -8.21 6.32
CA GLY A 393 -9.02 -9.21 6.55
C GLY A 393 -10.45 -8.67 6.40
N ASP A 394 -10.64 -7.36 6.39
CA ASP A 394 -11.97 -6.75 6.25
C ASP A 394 -12.50 -6.83 4.81
N GLY A 395 -11.62 -6.83 3.79
CA GLY A 395 -12.06 -6.86 2.39
C GLY A 395 -10.93 -6.93 1.38
N ASP A 396 -9.86 -7.63 1.71
CA ASP A 396 -8.76 -7.89 0.80
C ASP A 396 -8.08 -6.60 0.28
N CYS A 397 -7.76 -5.69 1.22
CA CYS A 397 -7.13 -4.40 0.95
C CYS A 397 -5.85 -4.20 1.78
N ASP A 398 -5.25 -3.02 1.73
CA ASP A 398 -4.22 -2.61 2.68
C ASP A 398 -4.85 -2.21 4.03
N GLY A 399 -4.05 -2.08 5.09
CA GLY A 399 -4.50 -1.50 6.35
C GLY A 399 -4.44 0.02 6.31
N SER A 400 -5.44 0.69 6.87
CA SER A 400 -5.45 2.16 6.98
C SER A 400 -6.31 2.63 8.15
N PHE A 401 -6.10 3.88 8.53
CA PHE A 401 -6.91 4.57 9.53
C PHE A 401 -7.39 5.90 8.97
N VAL A 402 -8.60 6.30 9.37
CA VAL A 402 -9.12 7.64 9.16
C VAL A 402 -9.87 8.14 10.38
N ALA A 403 -9.65 9.41 10.73
CA ALA A 403 -10.47 10.16 11.66
C ALA A 403 -11.02 11.43 10.99
N VAL A 404 -12.29 11.70 11.17
CA VAL A 404 -12.95 12.91 10.72
C VAL A 404 -13.30 13.74 11.94
N LEU A 405 -12.82 14.98 11.97
CA LEU A 405 -13.08 15.93 13.05
C LEU A 405 -13.75 17.17 12.46
N ARG A 406 -14.49 17.87 13.30
CA ARG A 406 -15.08 19.17 12.99
C ARG A 406 -14.52 20.21 13.95
N ARG A 407 -14.10 21.36 13.41
CA ARG A 407 -13.84 22.53 14.25
C ARG A 407 -15.15 23.14 14.71
N LYS A 408 -15.33 23.32 16.00
CA LYS A 408 -16.53 23.97 16.58
C LYS A 408 -16.69 25.41 16.05
N LYS A 409 -17.93 25.90 16.07
CA LYS A 409 -18.23 27.29 15.65
C LYS A 409 -17.81 28.30 16.68
#